data_3a46c5859a9e3f128a94cf3ea800fcb8
#
_entry.id   3a46c5859a9e3f128a94cf3ea800fcb8
#
_cell.length_a   1.000
_cell.length_b   1.000
_cell.length_c   1.000
_cell.angle_alpha   90.00
_cell.angle_beta   90.00
_cell.angle_gamma   90.00
#
_symmetry.space_group_name_H-M   'P 1'
#
loop_
_entity.id
_entity.type
_entity.pdbx_description
1 polymer ?
#
loop_
_entity_poly.entity_id
_entity_poly.type
_entity_poly.pdbx_seq_one_letter_code
_entity_poly.pdbx_strand_id
1 'polypeptide(L)'
;MKYLEKKFEFLLSVRLFIVVLISTVFCFHFIDIPLYEYSRSANRMIFYFFQKIIDPFSDIVDPGNVIVICIILWLLINQTRKITNEPKKVRILSERLGFKKEFILESMRYYLLIIKHIISSILITGIILHVLKYILGVARPKYFFFKGYERQDFFNFEHKVNSLPSGHTQAAFTVAILIILYTNRYTFIILVIACLLGIARIFMSAHFPSDIILGAYVGSFFPIFIYKVYFLDRFKKLNKEKLFDFKTFLKMLYLKILV
;
A
#
# COMPACT_ATOMS: atom_id res chain seq x y z
N MET A 1 -15.05 -11.76 -8.66
CA MET A 1 -15.29 -10.77 -7.60
C MET A 1 -15.80 -11.38 -6.30
N LYS A 2 -16.88 -12.20 -6.27
CA LYS A 2 -17.31 -12.89 -5.04
C LYS A 2 -16.20 -13.63 -4.28
N TYR A 3 -15.28 -14.28 -5.01
CA TYR A 3 -14.13 -14.97 -4.41
C TYR A 3 -13.15 -14.00 -3.73
N LEU A 4 -12.87 -12.86 -4.35
CA LEU A 4 -12.00 -11.82 -3.78
C LEU A 4 -12.63 -11.18 -2.54
N GLU A 5 -13.94 -10.93 -2.57
CA GLU A 5 -14.68 -10.40 -1.41
C GLU A 5 -14.52 -11.33 -0.21
N LYS A 6 -14.75 -12.63 -0.38
CA LYS A 6 -14.61 -13.63 0.69
C LYS A 6 -13.16 -13.76 1.20
N LYS A 7 -12.17 -13.66 0.31
CA LYS A 7 -10.74 -13.76 0.64
C LYS A 7 -10.28 -12.67 1.61
N PHE A 8 -10.85 -11.46 1.51
CA PHE A 8 -10.45 -10.30 2.31
C PHE A 8 -11.39 -9.99 3.49
N GLU A 9 -12.51 -10.69 3.62
CA GLU A 9 -13.44 -10.49 4.75
C GLU A 9 -12.78 -10.68 6.11
N PHE A 10 -11.83 -11.61 6.19
CA PHE A 10 -11.08 -11.84 7.42
C PHE A 10 -10.32 -10.58 7.89
N LEU A 11 -9.74 -9.80 6.96
CA LEU A 11 -9.03 -8.56 7.30
C LEU A 11 -9.95 -7.49 7.93
N LEU A 12 -11.25 -7.54 7.62
CA LEU A 12 -12.26 -6.62 8.15
C LEU A 12 -12.96 -7.16 9.40
N SER A 13 -12.58 -8.33 9.88
CA SER A 13 -13.25 -8.96 11.03
C SER A 13 -12.83 -8.31 12.35
N VAL A 14 -13.81 -8.13 13.23
CA VAL A 14 -13.57 -7.67 14.61
C VAL A 14 -12.64 -8.63 15.35
N ARG A 15 -12.71 -9.93 15.07
CA ARG A 15 -11.82 -10.93 15.67
C ARG A 15 -10.35 -10.65 15.36
N LEU A 16 -10.02 -10.40 14.11
CA LEU A 16 -8.64 -10.05 13.71
C LEU A 16 -8.20 -8.75 14.38
N PHE A 17 -9.06 -7.72 14.39
CA PHE A 17 -8.77 -6.46 15.07
C PHE A 17 -8.39 -6.67 16.54
N ILE A 18 -9.19 -7.45 17.29
CA ILE A 18 -8.91 -7.76 18.69
C ILE A 18 -7.58 -8.53 18.83
N VAL A 19 -7.32 -9.52 17.98
CA VAL A 19 -6.07 -10.29 18.01
C VAL A 19 -4.86 -9.35 17.75
N VAL A 20 -4.95 -8.46 16.77
CA VAL A 20 -3.88 -7.50 16.47
C VAL A 20 -3.67 -6.54 17.64
N LEU A 21 -4.75 -6.03 18.23
CA LEU A 21 -4.65 -5.11 19.37
C LEU A 21 -3.96 -5.80 20.57
N ILE A 22 -4.41 -7.01 20.94
CA ILE A 22 -3.80 -7.81 22.02
C ILE A 22 -2.33 -8.09 21.70
N SER A 23 -2.03 -8.53 20.48
CA SER A 23 -0.65 -8.82 20.06
C SER A 23 0.24 -7.57 20.09
N THR A 24 -0.28 -6.41 19.67
CA THR A 24 0.44 -5.13 19.72
C THR A 24 0.76 -4.74 21.16
N VAL A 25 -0.23 -4.79 22.06
CA VAL A 25 -0.05 -4.47 23.48
C VAL A 25 0.91 -5.46 24.14
N PHE A 26 0.76 -6.76 23.88
CA PHE A 26 1.65 -7.79 24.38
C PHE A 26 3.11 -7.57 23.91
N CYS A 27 3.30 -7.33 22.61
CA CYS A 27 4.63 -7.04 22.08
C CYS A 27 5.23 -5.76 22.66
N PHE A 28 4.43 -4.71 22.83
CA PHE A 28 4.87 -3.44 23.42
C PHE A 28 5.46 -3.61 24.82
N HIS A 29 4.81 -4.42 25.67
CA HIS A 29 5.22 -4.62 27.07
C HIS A 29 6.29 -5.69 27.25
N PHE A 30 6.29 -6.76 26.45
CA PHE A 30 7.10 -7.95 26.71
C PHE A 30 8.13 -8.27 25.64
N ILE A 31 7.92 -7.89 24.39
CA ILE A 31 8.73 -8.36 23.25
C ILE A 31 9.62 -7.25 22.67
N ASP A 32 9.14 -6.01 22.62
CA ASP A 32 9.81 -4.91 21.92
C ASP A 32 11.26 -4.70 22.35
N ILE A 33 11.50 -4.58 23.64
CA ILE A 33 12.84 -4.34 24.19
C ILE A 33 13.73 -5.56 24.00
N PRO A 34 13.37 -6.78 24.48
CA PRO A 34 14.22 -7.96 24.33
C PRO A 34 14.54 -8.29 22.87
N LEU A 35 13.55 -8.18 21.97
CA LEU A 35 13.78 -8.48 20.56
C LEU A 35 14.66 -7.41 19.87
N TYR A 36 14.50 -6.16 20.25
CA TYR A 36 15.40 -5.10 19.77
C TYR A 36 16.84 -5.36 20.21
N GLU A 37 17.09 -5.64 21.50
CA GLU A 37 18.43 -5.95 22.03
C GLU A 37 19.02 -7.19 21.34
N TYR A 38 18.22 -8.26 21.20
CA TYR A 38 18.62 -9.44 20.42
C TYR A 38 18.98 -9.09 18.98
N SER A 39 18.21 -8.21 18.33
CA SER A 39 18.53 -7.76 16.97
C SER A 39 19.89 -7.07 16.88
N ARG A 40 20.34 -6.39 17.95
CA ARG A 40 21.68 -5.73 17.99
C ARG A 40 22.83 -6.71 18.11
N SER A 41 22.60 -7.90 18.68
CA SER A 41 23.58 -8.99 18.75
C SER A 41 23.63 -9.85 17.48
N ALA A 42 22.78 -9.58 16.50
CA ALA A 42 22.71 -10.36 15.27
C ALA A 42 24.02 -10.30 14.46
N ASN A 43 24.29 -11.38 13.71
CA ASN A 43 25.47 -11.48 12.86
C ASN A 43 25.53 -10.33 11.84
N ARG A 44 26.75 -9.83 11.56
CA ARG A 44 27.00 -8.77 10.60
C ARG A 44 26.39 -9.04 9.21
N MET A 45 26.33 -10.30 8.77
CA MET A 45 25.70 -10.67 7.50
C MET A 45 24.20 -10.41 7.49
N ILE A 46 23.52 -10.67 8.61
CA ILE A 46 22.08 -10.40 8.75
C ILE A 46 21.82 -8.89 8.70
N PHE A 47 22.65 -8.10 9.40
CA PHE A 47 22.60 -6.64 9.32
C PHE A 47 22.77 -6.14 7.89
N TYR A 48 23.81 -6.62 7.21
CA TYR A 48 24.08 -6.24 5.82
C TYR A 48 22.91 -6.58 4.90
N PHE A 49 22.33 -7.79 5.05
CA PHE A 49 21.16 -8.21 4.28
C PHE A 49 19.99 -7.24 4.44
N PHE A 50 19.59 -6.90 5.67
CA PHE A 50 18.48 -5.98 5.89
C PHE A 50 18.82 -4.55 5.48
N GLN A 51 20.01 -4.05 5.77
CA GLN A 51 20.39 -2.67 5.51
C GLN A 51 20.67 -2.39 4.03
N LYS A 52 21.34 -3.32 3.34
CA LYS A 52 21.83 -3.06 1.98
C LYS A 52 20.99 -3.73 0.88
N ILE A 53 20.26 -4.78 1.23
CA ILE A 53 19.44 -5.50 0.26
C ILE A 53 17.96 -5.16 0.47
N ILE A 54 17.41 -5.31 1.68
CA ILE A 54 15.96 -5.15 1.90
C ILE A 54 15.54 -3.69 2.03
N ASP A 55 16.24 -2.88 2.85
CA ASP A 55 15.86 -1.49 3.12
C ASP A 55 15.74 -0.62 1.87
N PRO A 56 16.63 -0.69 0.85
CA PRO A 56 16.48 0.09 -0.38
C PRO A 56 15.20 -0.20 -1.17
N PHE A 57 14.62 -1.41 -1.05
CA PHE A 57 13.32 -1.69 -1.66
C PHE A 57 12.16 -0.95 -1.01
N SER A 58 12.34 -0.42 0.22
CA SER A 58 11.30 0.39 0.86
C SER A 58 11.02 1.68 0.10
N ASP A 59 11.98 2.24 -0.63
CA ASP A 59 11.81 3.43 -1.45
C ASP A 59 10.90 3.19 -2.65
N ILE A 60 10.85 1.95 -3.17
CA ILE A 60 9.97 1.58 -4.29
C ILE A 60 8.49 1.65 -3.86
N VAL A 61 8.20 1.23 -2.62
CA VAL A 61 6.84 1.24 -2.07
C VAL A 61 6.52 2.53 -1.32
N ASP A 62 7.39 3.53 -1.39
CA ASP A 62 7.15 4.84 -0.79
C ASP A 62 5.85 5.45 -1.33
N PRO A 63 4.96 5.93 -0.45
CA PRO A 63 3.67 6.49 -0.84
C PRO A 63 3.77 7.60 -1.88
N GLY A 64 4.80 8.45 -1.80
CA GLY A 64 5.03 9.54 -2.75
C GLY A 64 5.29 9.01 -4.16
N ASN A 65 6.17 8.01 -4.30
CA ASN A 65 6.50 7.41 -5.59
C ASN A 65 5.28 6.74 -6.22
N VAL A 66 4.48 6.02 -5.45
CA VAL A 66 3.24 5.38 -5.94
C VAL A 66 2.23 6.42 -6.39
N ILE A 67 2.05 7.52 -5.65
CA ILE A 67 1.15 8.62 -6.02
C ILE A 67 1.63 9.29 -7.33
N VAL A 68 2.91 9.55 -7.49
CA VAL A 68 3.47 10.14 -8.72
C VAL A 68 3.17 9.26 -9.94
N ILE A 69 3.40 7.94 -9.84
CA ILE A 69 3.05 7.00 -10.91
C ILE A 69 1.54 7.04 -11.22
N CYS A 70 0.69 7.08 -10.20
CA CYS A 70 -0.75 7.18 -10.36
C CYS A 70 -1.17 8.48 -11.06
N ILE A 71 -0.55 9.61 -10.73
CA ILE A 71 -0.81 10.91 -11.36
C ILE A 71 -0.41 10.86 -12.84
N ILE A 72 0.76 10.33 -13.16
CA ILE A 72 1.21 10.17 -14.56
C ILE A 72 0.21 9.33 -15.35
N LEU A 73 -0.20 8.17 -14.83
CA LEU A 73 -1.20 7.31 -15.49
C LEU A 73 -2.55 8.02 -15.65
N TRP A 74 -2.99 8.76 -14.64
CA TRP A 74 -4.22 9.54 -14.69
C TRP A 74 -4.17 10.62 -15.79
N LEU A 75 -3.07 11.35 -15.90
CA LEU A 75 -2.85 12.34 -16.97
C LEU A 75 -2.89 11.69 -18.36
N LEU A 76 -2.20 10.54 -18.52
CA LEU A 76 -2.20 9.78 -19.76
C LEU A 76 -3.61 9.31 -20.16
N ILE A 77 -4.39 8.82 -19.22
CA ILE A 77 -5.78 8.40 -19.47
C ILE A 77 -6.65 9.59 -19.85
N ASN A 78 -6.54 10.71 -19.16
CA ASN A 78 -7.33 11.91 -19.47
C ASN A 78 -7.00 12.47 -20.86
N GLN A 79 -5.73 12.43 -21.28
CA GLN A 79 -5.37 12.80 -22.65
C GLN A 79 -5.99 11.83 -23.68
N THR A 80 -5.97 10.50 -23.40
CA THR A 80 -6.62 9.51 -24.26
C THR A 80 -8.13 9.77 -24.36
N ARG A 81 -8.76 10.17 -23.25
CA ARG A 81 -10.19 10.53 -23.23
C ARG A 81 -10.50 11.71 -24.15
N LYS A 82 -9.65 12.74 -24.23
CA LYS A 82 -9.82 13.85 -25.16
C LYS A 82 -9.81 13.35 -26.62
N ILE A 83 -8.88 12.45 -26.95
CA ILE A 83 -8.81 11.83 -28.29
C ILE A 83 -10.09 11.05 -28.64
N THR A 84 -10.72 10.37 -27.67
CA THR A 84 -11.96 9.62 -27.92
C THR A 84 -13.17 10.50 -28.23
N ASN A 85 -13.10 11.81 -28.00
CA ASN A 85 -14.12 12.77 -28.39
C ASN A 85 -13.97 13.22 -29.88
N GLU A 86 -12.83 12.94 -30.53
CA GLU A 86 -12.57 13.26 -31.93
C GLU A 86 -12.84 12.04 -32.82
N PRO A 87 -13.89 12.04 -33.67
CA PRO A 87 -14.31 10.83 -34.42
C PRO A 87 -13.19 10.24 -35.28
N LYS A 88 -12.38 11.07 -35.93
CA LYS A 88 -11.27 10.62 -36.78
C LYS A 88 -10.19 9.92 -35.97
N LYS A 89 -9.75 10.51 -34.85
CA LYS A 89 -8.69 9.98 -34.01
C LYS A 89 -9.12 8.70 -33.28
N VAL A 90 -10.34 8.65 -32.76
CA VAL A 90 -10.83 7.43 -32.11
C VAL A 90 -10.97 6.27 -33.10
N ARG A 91 -11.30 6.54 -34.37
CA ARG A 91 -11.34 5.51 -35.41
C ARG A 91 -9.97 4.92 -35.65
N ILE A 92 -8.94 5.78 -35.87
CA ILE A 92 -7.55 5.34 -36.05
C ILE A 92 -7.06 4.53 -34.85
N LEU A 93 -7.34 4.97 -33.62
CA LEU A 93 -6.95 4.26 -32.42
C LEU A 93 -7.65 2.89 -32.32
N SER A 94 -8.94 2.80 -32.65
CA SER A 94 -9.72 1.58 -32.67
C SER A 94 -9.19 0.59 -33.71
N GLU A 95 -8.87 1.04 -34.90
CA GLU A 95 -8.29 0.23 -35.99
C GLU A 95 -6.91 -0.32 -35.59
N ARG A 96 -6.04 0.50 -35.01
CA ARG A 96 -4.70 0.08 -34.55
C ARG A 96 -4.73 -0.90 -33.37
N LEU A 97 -5.71 -0.78 -32.50
CA LEU A 97 -5.91 -1.69 -31.37
C LEU A 97 -6.64 -2.97 -31.76
N GLY A 98 -7.43 -2.93 -32.83
CA GLY A 98 -8.35 -4.03 -33.21
C GLY A 98 -9.58 -4.12 -32.30
N PHE A 99 -9.96 -3.05 -31.60
CA PHE A 99 -11.08 -3.03 -30.68
C PHE A 99 -12.04 -1.86 -30.93
N LYS A 100 -13.34 -2.06 -30.64
CA LYS A 100 -14.35 -1.01 -30.74
C LYS A 100 -14.13 0.07 -29.66
N LYS A 101 -14.59 1.30 -29.95
CA LYS A 101 -14.55 2.46 -29.03
C LYS A 101 -15.06 2.13 -27.62
N GLU A 102 -16.07 1.28 -27.49
CA GLU A 102 -16.65 0.91 -26.22
C GLU A 102 -15.66 0.20 -25.29
N PHE A 103 -14.78 -0.68 -25.84
CA PHE A 103 -13.71 -1.33 -25.08
C PHE A 103 -12.70 -0.32 -24.55
N ILE A 104 -12.35 0.67 -25.36
CA ILE A 104 -11.44 1.75 -24.97
C ILE A 104 -12.03 2.53 -23.80
N LEU A 105 -13.29 2.98 -23.92
CA LEU A 105 -13.95 3.78 -22.89
C LEU A 105 -14.14 3.00 -21.57
N GLU A 106 -14.56 1.73 -21.66
CA GLU A 106 -14.80 0.92 -20.47
C GLU A 106 -13.49 0.57 -19.74
N SER A 107 -12.44 0.25 -20.51
CA SER A 107 -11.11 0.04 -19.94
C SER A 107 -10.56 1.29 -19.27
N MET A 108 -10.72 2.47 -19.87
CA MET A 108 -10.32 3.73 -19.25
C MET A 108 -11.06 3.97 -17.93
N ARG A 109 -12.39 3.72 -17.87
CA ARG A 109 -13.18 3.82 -16.64
C ARG A 109 -12.64 2.88 -15.55
N TYR A 110 -12.36 1.63 -15.92
CA TYR A 110 -11.83 0.63 -15.02
C TYR A 110 -10.48 1.05 -14.41
N TYR A 111 -9.52 1.43 -15.23
CA TYR A 111 -8.20 1.84 -14.75
C TYR A 111 -8.23 3.17 -13.98
N LEU A 112 -9.11 4.10 -14.32
CA LEU A 112 -9.35 5.31 -13.52
C LEU A 112 -9.90 4.98 -12.13
N LEU A 113 -10.79 3.99 -12.00
CA LEU A 113 -11.28 3.55 -10.69
C LEU A 113 -10.17 2.91 -9.87
N ILE A 114 -9.29 2.11 -10.48
CA ILE A 114 -8.10 1.55 -9.80
C ILE A 114 -7.22 2.67 -9.26
N ILE A 115 -6.86 3.65 -10.09
CA ILE A 115 -6.01 4.78 -9.71
C ILE A 115 -6.64 5.56 -8.55
N LYS A 116 -7.94 5.88 -8.64
CA LYS A 116 -8.67 6.56 -7.57
C LYS A 116 -8.64 5.77 -6.27
N HIS A 117 -8.82 4.45 -6.34
CA HIS A 117 -8.76 3.59 -5.17
C HIS A 117 -7.35 3.56 -4.57
N ILE A 118 -6.30 3.44 -5.37
CA ILE A 118 -4.91 3.46 -4.90
C ILE A 118 -4.61 4.78 -4.18
N ILE A 119 -4.89 5.92 -4.81
CA ILE A 119 -4.63 7.24 -4.24
C ILE A 119 -5.42 7.43 -2.93
N SER A 120 -6.73 7.14 -2.93
CA SER A 120 -7.55 7.28 -1.72
C SER A 120 -7.10 6.34 -0.61
N SER A 121 -6.67 5.12 -0.92
CA SER A 121 -6.12 4.18 0.06
C SER A 121 -4.86 4.72 0.71
N ILE A 122 -3.91 5.20 -0.08
CA ILE A 122 -2.65 5.74 0.44
C ILE A 122 -2.91 6.97 1.30
N LEU A 123 -3.72 7.93 0.83
CA LEU A 123 -3.99 9.16 1.54
C LEU A 123 -4.73 8.91 2.86
N ILE A 124 -5.83 8.15 2.83
CA ILE A 124 -6.64 7.89 4.02
C ILE A 124 -5.85 7.09 5.04
N THR A 125 -5.14 6.04 4.60
CA THR A 125 -4.32 5.22 5.50
C THR A 125 -3.19 6.03 6.12
N GLY A 126 -2.55 6.92 5.35
CA GLY A 126 -1.52 7.84 5.83
C GLY A 126 -2.04 8.83 6.88
N ILE A 127 -3.21 9.44 6.65
CA ILE A 127 -3.83 10.35 7.62
C ILE A 127 -4.11 9.62 8.93
N ILE A 128 -4.74 8.44 8.87
CA ILE A 128 -5.05 7.64 10.05
C ILE A 128 -3.79 7.22 10.80
N LEU A 129 -2.75 6.82 10.08
CA LEU A 129 -1.46 6.51 10.68
C LEU A 129 -0.88 7.68 11.47
N HIS A 130 -0.88 8.90 10.89
CA HIS A 130 -0.35 10.09 11.56
C HIS A 130 -1.18 10.48 12.77
N VAL A 131 -2.50 10.34 12.71
CA VAL A 131 -3.39 10.55 13.88
C VAL A 131 -3.04 9.56 14.99
N LEU A 132 -2.88 8.27 14.67
CA LEU A 132 -2.49 7.26 15.66
C LEU A 132 -1.11 7.54 16.26
N LYS A 133 -0.14 7.94 15.46
CA LYS A 133 1.20 8.32 15.94
C LYS A 133 1.16 9.45 16.95
N TYR A 134 0.40 10.49 16.64
CA TYR A 134 0.20 11.63 17.53
C TYR A 134 -0.44 11.23 18.85
N ILE A 135 -1.51 10.41 18.80
CA ILE A 135 -2.22 9.97 19.99
C ILE A 135 -1.34 9.07 20.87
N LEU A 136 -0.64 8.11 20.25
CA LEU A 136 0.10 7.07 20.97
C LEU A 136 1.46 7.54 21.49
N GLY A 137 2.14 8.45 20.83
CA GLY A 137 3.37 9.10 21.28
C GLY A 137 4.48 8.12 21.70
N VAL A 138 4.77 7.07 20.91
CA VAL A 138 5.78 6.05 21.27
C VAL A 138 7.16 6.44 20.76
N ALA A 139 8.15 6.47 21.64
CA ALA A 139 9.53 6.76 21.28
C ALA A 139 10.10 5.69 20.35
N ARG A 140 10.86 6.12 19.32
CA ARG A 140 11.57 5.20 18.45
C ARG A 140 12.76 4.55 19.19
N PRO A 141 13.16 3.30 18.86
CA PRO A 141 14.26 2.61 19.50
C PRO A 141 15.51 3.48 19.64
N LYS A 142 15.90 4.16 18.57
CA LYS A 142 17.04 5.08 18.51
C LYS A 142 17.01 6.17 19.59
N TYR A 143 15.85 6.73 19.92
CA TYR A 143 15.72 7.80 20.90
C TYR A 143 15.52 7.26 22.31
N PHE A 144 14.79 6.15 22.45
CA PHE A 144 14.63 5.47 23.72
C PHE A 144 15.97 4.99 24.30
N PHE A 145 16.75 4.20 23.53
CA PHE A 145 17.98 3.62 24.05
C PHE A 145 19.18 4.58 24.14
N PHE A 146 19.28 5.54 23.22
CA PHE A 146 20.51 6.35 23.09
C PHE A 146 20.32 7.83 23.52
N LYS A 147 19.09 8.28 23.75
CA LYS A 147 18.80 9.68 24.08
C LYS A 147 17.98 9.85 25.36
N GLY A 148 17.61 8.75 26.03
CA GLY A 148 16.89 8.79 27.30
C GLY A 148 15.43 9.28 27.21
N TYR A 149 14.80 9.15 26.03
CA TYR A 149 13.36 9.47 25.89
C TYR A 149 12.54 8.43 26.63
N GLU A 150 11.44 8.90 27.24
CA GLU A 150 10.43 8.00 27.80
C GLU A 150 9.83 7.10 26.71
N ARG A 151 9.44 5.88 27.10
CA ARG A 151 8.89 4.90 26.16
C ARG A 151 7.62 5.37 25.48
N GLN A 152 6.79 6.17 26.18
CA GLN A 152 5.52 6.68 25.70
C GLN A 152 5.24 8.07 26.28
N ASP A 153 4.82 8.98 25.38
CA ASP A 153 4.42 10.33 25.70
C ASP A 153 3.22 10.69 24.81
N PHE A 154 2.02 10.49 25.36
CA PHE A 154 0.77 10.64 24.61
C PHE A 154 0.58 12.06 24.09
N PHE A 155 -0.09 12.18 22.94
CA PHE A 155 -0.42 13.45 22.28
C PHE A 155 0.79 14.32 21.96
N ASN A 156 1.90 13.70 21.57
CA ASN A 156 3.13 14.39 21.21
C ASN A 156 3.36 14.40 19.69
N PHE A 157 3.70 15.56 19.13
CA PHE A 157 3.97 15.76 17.70
C PHE A 157 5.43 15.56 17.31
N GLU A 158 6.34 15.39 18.26
CA GLU A 158 7.74 15.23 17.93
C GLU A 158 8.00 13.97 17.12
N HIS A 159 8.79 14.11 16.05
CA HIS A 159 9.20 12.96 15.21
C HIS A 159 9.89 11.85 16.01
N LYS A 160 10.53 12.18 17.12
CA LYS A 160 11.27 11.26 17.99
C LYS A 160 10.37 10.29 18.73
N VAL A 161 9.14 10.70 19.03
CA VAL A 161 8.10 9.94 19.76
C VAL A 161 6.94 9.52 18.85
N ASN A 162 7.14 9.37 17.56
CA ASN A 162 6.13 8.91 16.62
C ASN A 162 6.47 7.56 15.98
N SER A 163 6.87 6.58 16.80
CA SER A 163 7.23 5.24 16.34
C SER A 163 6.01 4.40 15.96
N LEU A 164 5.03 4.28 16.84
CA LEU A 164 3.85 3.41 16.71
C LEU A 164 2.67 4.14 16.02
N PRO A 165 2.12 3.61 14.94
CA PRO A 165 2.53 2.46 14.12
C PRO A 165 3.64 2.79 13.11
N SER A 166 4.31 1.75 12.56
CA SER A 166 5.35 1.92 11.54
C SER A 166 4.79 2.38 10.18
N GLY A 167 5.22 3.55 9.69
CA GLY A 167 4.78 4.10 8.40
C GLY A 167 5.29 3.32 7.20
N HIS A 168 6.55 2.90 7.19
CA HIS A 168 7.12 2.08 6.11
C HIS A 168 6.43 0.72 6.01
N THR A 169 6.16 0.09 7.16
CA THR A 169 5.42 -1.18 7.18
C THR A 169 3.99 -0.99 6.68
N GLN A 170 3.32 0.07 7.12
CA GLN A 170 1.97 0.41 6.63
C GLN A 170 1.97 0.62 5.11
N ALA A 171 2.91 1.36 4.56
CA ALA A 171 3.03 1.60 3.12
C ALA A 171 3.26 0.29 2.35
N ALA A 172 4.21 -0.53 2.81
CA ALA A 172 4.51 -1.83 2.20
C ALA A 172 3.27 -2.74 2.15
N PHE A 173 2.53 -2.85 3.25
CA PHE A 173 1.31 -3.65 3.30
C PHE A 173 0.15 -3.03 2.49
N THR A 174 0.01 -1.69 2.47
CA THR A 174 -0.97 -1.02 1.61
C THR A 174 -0.74 -1.37 0.14
N VAL A 175 0.50 -1.22 -0.35
CA VAL A 175 0.86 -1.54 -1.73
C VAL A 175 0.70 -3.05 -2.01
N ALA A 176 1.15 -3.90 -1.08
CA ALA A 176 1.00 -5.36 -1.19
C ALA A 176 -0.47 -5.78 -1.36
N ILE A 177 -1.36 -5.29 -0.51
CA ILE A 177 -2.80 -5.60 -0.56
C ILE A 177 -3.43 -5.07 -1.86
N LEU A 178 -3.08 -3.85 -2.30
CA LEU A 178 -3.56 -3.31 -3.57
C LEU A 178 -3.12 -4.16 -4.77
N ILE A 179 -1.86 -4.59 -4.80
CA ILE A 179 -1.37 -5.50 -5.87
C ILE A 179 -2.15 -6.81 -5.83
N ILE A 180 -2.28 -7.44 -4.66
CA ILE A 180 -2.99 -8.72 -4.51
C ILE A 180 -4.46 -8.59 -4.93
N LEU A 181 -5.13 -7.48 -4.55
CA LEU A 181 -6.53 -7.22 -4.88
C LEU A 181 -6.75 -7.15 -6.40
N TYR A 182 -5.85 -6.51 -7.14
CA TYR A 182 -6.04 -6.30 -8.57
C TYR A 182 -5.42 -7.38 -9.46
N THR A 183 -4.36 -8.06 -9.00
CA THR A 183 -3.71 -9.11 -9.79
C THR A 183 -4.17 -10.52 -9.42
N ASN A 184 -4.53 -10.74 -8.17
CA ASN A 184 -4.84 -12.03 -7.56
C ASN A 184 -3.75 -13.10 -7.81
N ARG A 185 -2.51 -12.66 -7.99
CA ARG A 185 -1.35 -13.52 -8.28
C ARG A 185 -0.26 -13.28 -7.24
N TYR A 186 0.57 -14.31 -7.02
CA TYR A 186 1.77 -14.23 -6.18
C TYR A 186 1.53 -13.73 -4.75
N THR A 187 0.32 -13.96 -4.20
CA THR A 187 -0.10 -13.46 -2.88
C THR A 187 0.93 -13.75 -1.79
N PHE A 188 1.44 -14.99 -1.74
CA PHE A 188 2.42 -15.39 -0.73
C PHE A 188 3.73 -14.60 -0.85
N ILE A 189 4.30 -14.53 -2.06
CA ILE A 189 5.57 -13.81 -2.31
C ILE A 189 5.43 -12.32 -1.97
N ILE A 190 4.33 -11.70 -2.38
CA ILE A 190 4.08 -10.28 -2.11
C ILE A 190 3.98 -10.01 -0.61
N LEU A 191 3.29 -10.87 0.14
CA LEU A 191 3.21 -10.74 1.59
C LEU A 191 4.55 -10.98 2.29
N VAL A 192 5.34 -11.96 1.84
CA VAL A 192 6.70 -12.19 2.36
C VAL A 192 7.57 -10.96 2.15
N ILE A 193 7.53 -10.33 0.97
CA ILE A 193 8.28 -9.08 0.71
C ILE A 193 7.83 -7.97 1.66
N ALA A 194 6.52 -7.78 1.85
CA ALA A 194 6.01 -6.77 2.77
C ALA A 194 6.43 -7.03 4.23
N CYS A 195 6.45 -8.28 4.66
CA CYS A 195 6.97 -8.69 5.98
C CYS A 195 8.47 -8.38 6.12
N LEU A 196 9.29 -8.71 5.11
CA LEU A 196 10.73 -8.43 5.13
C LEU A 196 11.01 -6.93 5.21
N LEU A 197 10.26 -6.10 4.47
CA LEU A 197 10.34 -4.63 4.55
C LEU A 197 9.97 -4.11 5.95
N GLY A 198 8.98 -4.71 6.60
CA GLY A 198 8.63 -4.40 7.98
C GLY A 198 9.74 -4.77 8.95
N ILE A 199 10.26 -6.01 8.88
CA ILE A 199 11.33 -6.52 9.75
C ILE A 199 12.61 -5.70 9.60
N ALA A 200 12.94 -5.25 8.40
CA ALA A 200 14.10 -4.39 8.16
C ALA A 200 14.09 -3.14 9.06
N ARG A 201 12.92 -2.61 9.41
CA ARG A 201 12.82 -1.41 10.27
C ARG A 201 13.31 -1.63 11.70
N ILE A 202 13.31 -2.89 12.20
CA ILE A 202 13.92 -3.25 13.50
C ILE A 202 15.44 -3.12 13.41
N PHE A 203 16.02 -3.70 12.35
CA PHE A 203 17.47 -3.65 12.13
C PHE A 203 17.97 -2.22 11.87
N MET A 204 17.13 -1.34 11.34
CA MET A 204 17.45 0.10 11.17
C MET A 204 17.26 0.92 12.45
N SER A 205 16.93 0.33 13.59
CA SER A 205 16.61 1.03 14.85
C SER A 205 15.52 2.10 14.70
N ALA A 206 14.64 1.90 13.72
CA ALA A 206 13.59 2.85 13.40
C ALA A 206 12.28 2.53 14.13
N HIS A 207 11.99 1.23 14.33
CA HIS A 207 10.73 0.74 14.86
C HIS A 207 10.90 -0.50 15.73
N PHE A 208 9.95 -0.71 16.64
CA PHE A 208 9.81 -1.92 17.44
C PHE A 208 8.87 -2.94 16.76
N PRO A 209 8.88 -4.21 17.21
CA PRO A 209 7.94 -5.24 16.73
C PRO A 209 6.47 -4.85 16.80
N SER A 210 6.02 -4.24 17.92
CA SER A 210 4.65 -3.74 18.07
C SER A 210 4.26 -2.73 17.00
N ASP A 211 5.20 -1.81 16.62
CA ASP A 211 4.99 -0.82 15.55
C ASP A 211 4.72 -1.49 14.21
N ILE A 212 5.41 -2.60 13.95
CA ILE A 212 5.30 -3.36 12.69
C ILE A 212 3.96 -4.08 12.62
N ILE A 213 3.54 -4.74 13.71
CA ILE A 213 2.26 -5.46 13.77
C ILE A 213 1.10 -4.51 13.50
N LEU A 214 1.05 -3.39 14.22
CA LEU A 214 -0.03 -2.42 14.03
C LEU A 214 0.05 -1.74 12.65
N GLY A 215 1.25 -1.41 12.18
CA GLY A 215 1.48 -0.85 10.85
C GLY A 215 1.01 -1.77 9.73
N ALA A 216 1.33 -3.07 9.82
CA ALA A 216 0.89 -4.09 8.86
C ALA A 216 -0.64 -4.23 8.83
N TYR A 217 -1.28 -4.21 9.99
CA TYR A 217 -2.74 -4.28 10.08
C TYR A 217 -3.40 -3.04 9.46
N VAL A 218 -2.98 -1.85 9.85
CA VAL A 218 -3.51 -0.58 9.31
C VAL A 218 -3.33 -0.53 7.79
N GLY A 219 -2.15 -0.93 7.29
CA GLY A 219 -1.85 -1.00 5.86
C GLY A 219 -2.67 -2.04 5.10
N SER A 220 -3.10 -3.12 5.76
CA SER A 220 -3.92 -4.17 5.14
C SER A 220 -5.41 -3.87 5.21
N PHE A 221 -5.88 -3.34 6.32
CA PHE A 221 -7.30 -3.11 6.60
C PHE A 221 -7.90 -2.02 5.73
N PHE A 222 -7.29 -0.82 5.71
CA PHE A 222 -7.92 0.35 5.09
C PHE A 222 -8.08 0.23 3.57
N PRO A 223 -7.14 -0.30 2.77
CA PRO A 223 -7.37 -0.48 1.34
C PRO A 223 -8.60 -1.35 1.04
N ILE A 224 -8.80 -2.42 1.82
CA ILE A 224 -9.96 -3.31 1.64
C ILE A 224 -11.25 -2.66 2.13
N PHE A 225 -11.20 -1.94 3.25
CA PHE A 225 -12.35 -1.19 3.77
C PHE A 225 -12.83 -0.14 2.76
N ILE A 226 -11.91 0.68 2.23
CA ILE A 226 -12.20 1.72 1.24
C ILE A 226 -12.74 1.09 -0.05
N TYR A 227 -12.14 -0.03 -0.50
CA TYR A 227 -12.66 -0.79 -1.64
C TYR A 227 -14.10 -1.22 -1.42
N LYS A 228 -14.40 -1.84 -0.28
CA LYS A 228 -15.73 -2.38 0.04
C LYS A 228 -16.79 -1.29 0.14
N VAL A 229 -16.45 -0.16 0.79
CA VAL A 229 -17.42 0.92 1.06
C VAL A 229 -17.64 1.83 -0.16
N TYR A 230 -16.57 2.20 -0.89
CA TYR A 230 -16.68 3.23 -1.92
C TYR A 230 -16.54 2.73 -3.35
N PHE A 231 -15.80 1.66 -3.59
CA PHE A 231 -15.44 1.26 -4.95
C PHE A 231 -16.15 0.01 -5.45
N LEU A 232 -16.55 -0.91 -4.58
CA LEU A 232 -17.14 -2.20 -4.95
C LEU A 232 -18.30 -2.07 -5.93
N ASP A 233 -19.29 -1.23 -5.63
CA ASP A 233 -20.47 -1.08 -6.48
C ASP A 233 -20.14 -0.36 -7.80
N ARG A 234 -19.15 0.52 -7.81
CA ARG A 234 -18.67 1.16 -9.03
C ARG A 234 -18.00 0.14 -9.97
N PHE A 235 -17.20 -0.78 -9.42
CA PHE A 235 -16.59 -1.87 -10.18
C PHE A 235 -17.63 -2.90 -10.66
N LYS A 236 -18.70 -3.16 -9.89
CA LYS A 236 -19.78 -4.05 -10.29
C LYS A 236 -20.58 -3.54 -11.50
N LYS A 237 -20.66 -2.20 -11.67
CA LYS A 237 -21.35 -1.56 -12.80
C LYS A 237 -20.58 -1.61 -14.12
N LEU A 238 -19.31 -2.00 -14.12
CA LEU A 238 -18.49 -2.09 -15.32
C LEU A 238 -18.75 -3.38 -16.09
N ASN A 239 -18.77 -3.28 -17.43
CA ASN A 239 -18.85 -4.46 -18.30
C ASN A 239 -17.48 -5.13 -18.42
N LYS A 240 -17.28 -6.22 -17.68
CA LYS A 240 -16.00 -6.93 -17.61
C LYS A 240 -15.56 -7.58 -18.91
N GLU A 241 -16.49 -7.95 -19.77
CA GLU A 241 -16.20 -8.55 -21.08
C GLU A 241 -15.56 -7.54 -22.04
N LYS A 242 -15.72 -6.24 -21.74
CA LYS A 242 -15.17 -5.14 -22.55
C LYS A 242 -13.91 -4.53 -21.94
N LEU A 243 -13.22 -5.20 -21.01
CA LEU A 243 -12.01 -4.69 -20.37
C LEU A 243 -10.76 -5.20 -21.07
N PHE A 244 -9.80 -4.29 -21.25
CA PHE A 244 -8.45 -4.66 -21.66
C PHE A 244 -7.70 -5.30 -20.49
N ASP A 245 -6.83 -6.25 -20.81
CA ASP A 245 -5.74 -6.64 -19.92
C ASP A 245 -4.73 -5.48 -19.78
N PHE A 246 -3.88 -5.56 -18.79
CA PHE A 246 -2.94 -4.47 -18.47
C PHE A 246 -1.96 -4.18 -19.64
N LYS A 247 -1.52 -5.21 -20.36
CA LYS A 247 -0.62 -5.07 -21.51
C LYS A 247 -1.29 -4.28 -22.65
N THR A 248 -2.52 -4.66 -23.00
CA THR A 248 -3.32 -3.98 -24.03
C THR A 248 -3.65 -2.56 -23.61
N PHE A 249 -3.92 -2.33 -22.32
CA PHE A 249 -4.14 -0.98 -21.80
C PHE A 249 -2.90 -0.08 -21.95
N LEU A 250 -1.71 -0.58 -21.60
CA LEU A 250 -0.47 0.17 -21.82
C LEU A 250 -0.20 0.43 -23.31
N LYS A 251 -0.46 -0.57 -24.18
CA LYS A 251 -0.37 -0.39 -25.65
C LYS A 251 -1.31 0.73 -26.11
N MET A 252 -2.52 0.81 -25.59
CA MET A 252 -3.47 1.89 -25.89
C MET A 252 -2.89 3.26 -25.51
N LEU A 253 -2.31 3.40 -24.32
CA LEU A 253 -1.70 4.64 -23.86
C LEU A 253 -0.48 5.04 -24.72
N TYR A 254 0.28 4.09 -25.24
CA TYR A 254 1.39 4.34 -26.14
C TYR A 254 0.91 4.76 -27.53
N LEU A 255 -0.03 4.01 -28.13
CA LEU A 255 -0.51 4.25 -29.49
C LEU A 255 -1.21 5.60 -29.66
N LYS A 256 -1.75 6.19 -28.57
CA LYS A 256 -2.34 7.52 -28.61
C LYS A 256 -1.33 8.60 -29.04
N ILE A 257 -0.03 8.41 -28.74
CA ILE A 257 1.03 9.37 -29.07
C ILE A 257 1.20 9.46 -30.60
N LEU A 258 0.78 8.42 -31.31
CA LEU A 258 0.89 8.29 -32.77
C LEU A 258 -0.40 8.69 -33.53
N VAL A 259 -1.41 9.20 -32.84
CA VAL A 259 -2.72 9.63 -33.33
C VAL A 259 -2.97 11.10 -33.05
#